data_5df1139cb57236a03a8d95e569f3b34a
#
_entry.id   5df1139cb57236a03a8d95e569f3b34a
#
_cell.length_a   1.000
_cell.length_b   1.000
_cell.length_c   1.000
_cell.angle_alpha   90.00
_cell.angle_beta   90.00
_cell.angle_gamma   90.00
#
_symmetry.space_group_name_H-M   'P 1'
#
loop_
_entity.id
_entity.type
_entity.pdbx_description
1 polymer ?
#
loop_
_entity_poly.entity_id
_entity_poly.type
_entity_poly.pdbx_seq_one_letter_code
_entity_poly.pdbx_strand_id
1 'polypeptide(L)'
;MIDWRKVLSAGKGDFLEFQSLLQQVRAFRPWNEQEIRDQSEILRRMESGEPLLTRDNPAAHLTASAWVVSPDRSRILMAYHNIYRSWSWLGGHADGESDLAAVALREVQEESGLNQVRLLSPEIFSMEILTVDGHEKRGVYLSSHLHLNVTYLVEADDTQPTRCKPDENSRVGWFSTEEAVTASSESWFRERIYPKLNAKLAAFCRQVHR
;
A
#
# COMPACT_ATOMS: atom_id res chain seq x y z
N MET A 1 4.25 5.63 30.37
CA MET A 1 4.58 6.54 29.25
C MET A 1 5.66 5.84 28.44
N ILE A 2 5.34 5.43 27.21
CA ILE A 2 6.25 4.66 26.33
C ILE A 2 7.36 5.62 25.88
N ASP A 3 8.62 5.22 26.05
CA ASP A 3 9.76 6.00 25.55
C ASP A 3 9.97 5.68 24.06
N TRP A 4 9.23 6.37 23.21
CA TRP A 4 9.25 6.25 21.75
C TRP A 4 10.67 6.40 21.15
N ARG A 5 11.62 7.07 21.86
CA ARG A 5 13.01 7.20 21.41
C ARG A 5 13.76 5.88 21.40
N LYS A 6 13.32 4.90 22.21
CA LYS A 6 13.87 3.54 22.21
C LYS A 6 13.27 2.66 21.12
N VAL A 7 12.06 2.99 20.66
CA VAL A 7 11.33 2.25 19.62
C VAL A 7 11.79 2.66 18.23
N LEU A 8 12.10 3.92 18.07
CA LEU A 8 12.76 4.45 16.89
C LEU A 8 14.23 4.53 17.25
N SER A 9 15.06 3.61 16.81
CA SER A 9 16.53 3.68 16.96
C SER A 9 17.14 4.92 16.25
N ALA A 10 16.35 5.93 16.02
CA ALA A 10 16.47 7.04 15.11
C ALA A 10 16.44 8.38 15.85
N GLY A 11 16.96 9.41 15.19
CA GLY A 11 17.07 10.77 15.72
C GLY A 11 15.74 11.49 15.92
N LYS A 12 15.80 12.72 16.44
CA LYS A 12 14.63 13.56 16.74
C LYS A 12 13.73 13.82 15.50
N GLY A 13 14.29 13.76 14.28
CA GLY A 13 13.57 13.91 13.01
C GLY A 13 12.59 12.78 12.78
N ASP A 14 13.04 11.55 12.87
CA ASP A 14 12.26 10.34 12.60
C ASP A 14 11.08 10.18 13.57
N PHE A 15 11.23 10.66 14.82
CA PHE A 15 10.13 10.69 15.77
C PHE A 15 9.01 11.63 15.32
N LEU A 16 9.34 12.82 14.82
CA LEU A 16 8.32 13.78 14.36
C LEU A 16 7.60 13.29 13.11
N GLU A 17 8.32 12.64 12.21
CA GLU A 17 7.76 12.04 11.00
C GLU A 17 6.81 10.89 11.33
N PHE A 18 7.19 9.98 12.24
CA PHE A 18 6.29 8.93 12.72
C PHE A 18 5.02 9.51 13.40
N GLN A 19 5.16 10.58 14.18
CA GLN A 19 4.01 11.26 14.77
C GLN A 19 3.08 11.87 13.70
N SER A 20 3.66 12.39 12.61
CA SER A 20 2.88 12.86 11.45
C SER A 20 2.09 11.72 10.82
N LEU A 21 2.72 10.56 10.56
CA LEU A 21 2.06 9.37 10.05
C LEU A 21 0.93 8.91 10.99
N LEU A 22 1.18 8.87 12.30
CA LEU A 22 0.16 8.51 13.29
C LEU A 22 -1.05 9.45 13.23
N GLN A 23 -0.83 10.76 13.01
CA GLN A 23 -1.93 11.71 12.83
C GLN A 23 -2.69 11.48 11.53
N GLN A 24 -2.01 11.14 10.44
CA GLN A 24 -2.66 10.79 9.17
C GLN A 24 -3.55 9.55 9.33
N VAL A 25 -3.06 8.50 10.00
CA VAL A 25 -3.83 7.29 10.30
C VAL A 25 -5.05 7.61 11.17
N ARG A 26 -4.92 8.49 12.18
CA ARG A 26 -6.04 8.95 13.00
C ARG A 26 -7.07 9.77 12.22
N ALA A 27 -6.63 10.60 11.30
CA ALA A 27 -7.48 11.47 10.49
C ALA A 27 -8.19 10.72 9.35
N PHE A 28 -7.72 9.53 9.01
CA PHE A 28 -8.33 8.71 7.97
C PHE A 28 -9.81 8.46 8.24
N ARG A 29 -10.63 8.56 7.18
CA ARG A 29 -12.09 8.33 7.24
C ARG A 29 -12.43 6.99 6.63
N PRO A 30 -12.72 5.97 7.46
CA PRO A 30 -13.04 4.64 6.96
C PRO A 30 -14.27 4.63 6.05
N TRP A 31 -14.20 3.85 4.98
CA TRP A 31 -15.29 3.67 4.03
C TRP A 31 -16.34 2.64 4.47
N ASN A 32 -15.89 1.61 5.18
CA ASN A 32 -16.73 0.47 5.59
C ASN A 32 -16.24 -0.12 6.92
N GLU A 33 -16.92 -1.17 7.39
CA GLU A 33 -16.58 -1.83 8.65
C GLU A 33 -15.18 -2.46 8.64
N GLN A 34 -14.70 -3.00 7.52
CA GLN A 34 -13.34 -3.53 7.41
C GLN A 34 -12.32 -2.42 7.72
N GLU A 35 -12.42 -1.27 7.06
CA GLU A 35 -11.48 -0.16 7.31
C GLU A 35 -11.59 0.41 8.75
N ILE A 36 -12.80 0.40 9.36
CA ILE A 36 -12.97 0.81 10.77
C ILE A 36 -12.16 -0.11 11.69
N ARG A 37 -12.27 -1.43 11.49
CA ARG A 37 -11.58 -2.42 12.31
C ARG A 37 -10.08 -2.37 12.10
N ASP A 38 -9.64 -2.31 10.84
CA ASP A 38 -8.23 -2.30 10.48
C ASP A 38 -7.55 -1.00 10.97
N GLN A 39 -8.18 0.17 10.79
CA GLN A 39 -7.68 1.43 11.36
C GLN A 39 -7.50 1.33 12.88
N SER A 40 -8.50 0.79 13.59
CA SER A 40 -8.44 0.66 15.04
C SER A 40 -7.26 -0.21 15.50
N GLU A 41 -7.02 -1.34 14.84
CA GLU A 41 -5.91 -2.23 15.17
C GLU A 41 -4.55 -1.64 14.77
N ILE A 42 -4.46 -0.98 13.61
CA ILE A 42 -3.24 -0.27 13.19
C ILE A 42 -2.88 0.81 14.22
N LEU A 43 -3.86 1.65 14.62
CA LEU A 43 -3.65 2.67 15.64
C LEU A 43 -3.20 2.07 16.97
N ARG A 44 -3.85 1.01 17.43
CA ARG A 44 -3.49 0.32 18.67
C ARG A 44 -2.02 -0.12 18.66
N ARG A 45 -1.56 -0.70 17.55
CA ARG A 45 -0.16 -1.14 17.39
C ARG A 45 0.81 0.03 17.30
N MET A 46 0.48 1.05 16.53
CA MET A 46 1.31 2.26 16.43
C MET A 46 1.47 2.94 17.78
N GLU A 47 0.42 2.97 18.60
CA GLU A 47 0.41 3.57 19.93
C GLU A 47 1.07 2.69 20.99
N SER A 48 1.16 1.37 20.79
CA SER A 48 1.83 0.46 21.72
C SER A 48 3.36 0.56 21.70
N GLY A 49 3.92 1.19 20.66
CA GLY A 49 5.37 1.34 20.50
C GLY A 49 6.04 0.12 19.84
N GLU A 50 5.28 -0.70 19.14
CA GLU A 50 5.85 -1.75 18.30
C GLU A 50 6.75 -1.13 17.20
N PRO A 51 7.90 -1.74 16.84
CA PRO A 51 8.76 -1.27 15.74
C PRO A 51 8.14 -1.64 14.39
N LEU A 52 7.11 -0.87 13.97
CA LEU A 52 6.31 -1.20 12.80
C LEU A 52 6.90 -0.74 11.47
N LEU A 53 7.86 0.18 11.48
CA LEU A 53 8.46 0.70 10.24
C LEU A 53 9.49 -0.26 9.63
N THR A 54 9.97 -1.24 10.39
CA THR A 54 10.98 -2.19 9.91
C THR A 54 10.48 -3.62 10.00
N ARG A 55 11.12 -4.52 9.25
CA ARG A 55 10.86 -5.97 9.30
C ARG A 55 11.47 -6.65 10.54
N ASP A 56 12.07 -5.87 11.45
CA ASP A 56 12.52 -6.37 12.76
C ASP A 56 11.34 -6.82 13.63
N ASN A 57 10.12 -6.32 13.37
CA ASN A 57 8.91 -6.90 13.89
C ASN A 57 8.46 -8.06 12.99
N PRO A 58 8.69 -9.33 13.40
CA PRO A 58 8.36 -10.47 12.56
C PRO A 58 6.87 -10.77 12.49
N ALA A 59 6.05 -10.14 13.33
CA ALA A 59 4.62 -10.40 13.41
C ALA A 59 3.78 -9.41 12.59
N ALA A 60 4.21 -8.16 12.49
CA ALA A 60 3.48 -7.13 11.75
C ALA A 60 4.40 -5.94 11.44
N HIS A 61 4.27 -5.38 10.25
CA HIS A 61 4.97 -4.14 9.87
C HIS A 61 4.19 -3.34 8.84
N LEU A 62 4.51 -2.05 8.73
CA LEU A 62 3.86 -1.12 7.82
C LEU A 62 4.32 -1.34 6.38
N THR A 63 3.34 -1.27 5.48
CA THR A 63 3.53 -1.29 4.03
C THR A 63 2.75 -0.16 3.38
N ALA A 64 3.17 0.25 2.21
CA ALA A 64 2.48 1.24 1.41
C ALA A 64 2.19 0.70 0.02
N SER A 65 0.96 0.89 -0.45
CA SER A 65 0.54 0.50 -1.79
C SER A 65 -0.05 1.68 -2.55
N ALA A 66 -0.12 1.55 -3.85
CA ALA A 66 -0.75 2.52 -4.73
C ALA A 66 -1.88 1.89 -5.53
N TRP A 67 -3.05 2.52 -5.53
CA TRP A 67 -4.06 2.32 -6.56
C TRP A 67 -3.76 3.28 -7.69
N VAL A 68 -3.06 2.78 -8.72
CA VAL A 68 -2.53 3.61 -9.80
C VAL A 68 -3.53 3.65 -10.93
N VAL A 69 -3.97 4.86 -11.29
CA VAL A 69 -5.01 5.10 -12.31
C VAL A 69 -4.45 5.87 -13.50
N SER A 70 -5.02 5.62 -14.68
CA SER A 70 -4.79 6.43 -15.89
C SER A 70 -5.33 7.86 -15.72
N PRO A 71 -4.90 8.83 -16.54
CA PRO A 71 -5.38 10.22 -16.45
C PRO A 71 -6.90 10.37 -16.57
N ASP A 72 -7.55 9.52 -17.36
CA ASP A 72 -9.01 9.49 -17.54
C ASP A 72 -9.76 8.64 -16.49
N ARG A 73 -9.02 7.99 -15.56
CA ARG A 73 -9.55 7.10 -14.50
C ARG A 73 -10.19 5.81 -15.00
N SER A 74 -10.02 5.46 -16.27
CA SER A 74 -10.62 4.26 -16.86
C SER A 74 -9.80 2.98 -16.66
N ARG A 75 -8.49 3.14 -16.37
CA ARG A 75 -7.56 2.00 -16.24
C ARG A 75 -6.82 2.00 -14.92
N ILE A 76 -6.47 0.80 -14.48
CA ILE A 76 -5.68 0.51 -13.29
C ILE A 76 -4.39 -0.19 -13.70
N LEU A 77 -3.25 0.27 -13.20
CA LEU A 77 -1.96 -0.38 -13.38
C LEU A 77 -1.80 -1.51 -12.36
N MET A 78 -1.40 -2.68 -12.84
CA MET A 78 -1.10 -3.83 -11.99
C MET A 78 0.22 -4.48 -12.40
N ALA A 79 0.86 -5.16 -11.44
CA ALA A 79 2.04 -5.98 -11.65
C ALA A 79 1.72 -7.46 -11.37
N TYR A 80 2.29 -8.38 -12.16
CA TYR A 80 2.18 -9.81 -11.90
C TYR A 80 3.26 -10.26 -10.95
N HIS A 81 2.87 -10.45 -9.68
CA HIS A 81 3.79 -10.76 -8.59
C HIS A 81 4.28 -12.21 -8.66
N ASN A 82 5.61 -12.41 -8.61
CA ASN A 82 6.22 -13.72 -8.84
C ASN A 82 5.91 -14.72 -7.70
N ILE A 83 5.88 -14.27 -6.44
CA ILE A 83 5.63 -15.14 -5.28
C ILE A 83 4.15 -15.57 -5.24
N TYR A 84 3.23 -14.62 -5.35
CA TYR A 84 1.78 -14.90 -5.27
C TYR A 84 1.20 -15.43 -6.58
N ARG A 85 1.96 -15.33 -7.71
CA ARG A 85 1.51 -15.72 -9.06
C ARG A 85 0.17 -15.11 -9.41
N SER A 86 0.00 -13.86 -9.06
CA SER A 86 -1.24 -13.09 -9.17
C SER A 86 -0.97 -11.70 -9.69
N TRP A 87 -1.93 -11.12 -10.41
CA TRP A 87 -1.95 -9.69 -10.67
C TRP A 87 -2.32 -8.95 -9.40
N SER A 88 -1.52 -7.97 -9.03
CA SER A 88 -1.64 -7.21 -7.79
C SER A 88 -1.42 -5.72 -8.04
N TRP A 89 -1.91 -4.89 -7.15
CA TRP A 89 -1.51 -3.49 -7.07
C TRP A 89 0.01 -3.40 -6.82
N LEU A 90 0.57 -2.19 -6.94
CA LEU A 90 1.99 -1.95 -6.69
C LEU A 90 2.18 -1.44 -5.26
N GLY A 91 3.28 -1.85 -4.63
CA GLY A 91 3.59 -1.41 -3.28
C GLY A 91 4.66 -2.26 -2.59
N GLY A 92 5.15 -1.74 -1.47
CA GLY A 92 6.24 -2.37 -0.74
C GLY A 92 6.26 -2.00 0.74
N HIS A 93 7.36 -2.40 1.38
CA HIS A 93 7.57 -2.18 2.81
C HIS A 93 8.03 -0.76 3.10
N ALA A 94 7.69 -0.27 4.29
CA ALA A 94 8.18 1.01 4.79
C ALA A 94 9.71 1.03 4.91
N ASP A 95 10.32 -0.07 5.36
CA ASP A 95 11.76 -0.28 5.51
C ASP A 95 12.49 0.90 6.20
N GLY A 96 11.85 1.44 7.24
CA GLY A 96 12.34 2.55 8.05
C GLY A 96 11.78 3.93 7.66
N GLU A 97 11.16 4.05 6.49
CA GLU A 97 10.57 5.30 6.00
C GLU A 97 9.18 5.51 6.59
N SER A 98 8.92 6.69 7.14
CA SER A 98 7.62 7.06 7.70
C SER A 98 6.74 7.86 6.75
N ASP A 99 7.28 8.42 5.69
CA ASP A 99 6.50 8.97 4.58
C ASP A 99 6.02 7.85 3.66
N LEU A 100 4.92 7.21 4.06
CA LEU A 100 4.33 6.10 3.30
C LEU A 100 3.80 6.52 1.92
N ALA A 101 3.53 7.81 1.70
CA ALA A 101 3.18 8.32 0.37
C ALA A 101 4.42 8.31 -0.56
N ALA A 102 5.58 8.71 -0.05
CA ALA A 102 6.83 8.61 -0.78
C ALA A 102 7.21 7.14 -1.07
N VAL A 103 6.98 6.24 -0.10
CA VAL A 103 7.16 4.79 -0.30
C VAL A 103 6.28 4.29 -1.45
N ALA A 104 4.98 4.60 -1.44
CA ALA A 104 4.06 4.15 -2.48
C ALA A 104 4.48 4.66 -3.88
N LEU A 105 4.88 5.93 -4.00
CA LEU A 105 5.36 6.48 -5.28
C LEU A 105 6.66 5.81 -5.76
N ARG A 106 7.61 5.57 -4.87
CA ARG A 106 8.87 4.87 -5.17
C ARG A 106 8.61 3.45 -5.67
N GLU A 107 7.76 2.70 -4.98
CA GLU A 107 7.42 1.33 -5.39
C GLU A 107 6.74 1.30 -6.77
N VAL A 108 5.84 2.25 -7.06
CA VAL A 108 5.26 2.35 -8.41
C VAL A 108 6.35 2.53 -9.46
N GLN A 109 7.31 3.42 -9.22
CA GLN A 109 8.40 3.68 -10.16
C GLN A 109 9.32 2.46 -10.33
N GLU A 110 9.67 1.80 -9.23
CA GLU A 110 10.57 0.63 -9.25
C GLU A 110 9.92 -0.57 -9.94
N GLU A 111 8.66 -0.89 -9.58
CA GLU A 111 7.97 -2.08 -10.06
C GLU A 111 7.44 -1.94 -11.49
N SER A 112 7.13 -0.71 -11.94
CA SER A 112 6.55 -0.47 -13.27
C SER A 112 7.49 0.22 -14.26
N GLY A 113 8.56 0.86 -13.77
CA GLY A 113 9.46 1.66 -14.59
C GLY A 113 8.89 3.01 -15.04
N LEU A 114 7.70 3.39 -14.59
CA LEU A 114 7.10 4.68 -14.89
C LEU A 114 7.81 5.79 -14.10
N ASN A 115 8.17 6.89 -14.77
CA ASN A 115 8.90 7.99 -14.13
C ASN A 115 7.99 9.16 -13.74
N GLN A 116 6.86 9.32 -14.42
CA GLN A 116 5.90 10.40 -14.17
C GLN A 116 4.69 9.83 -13.43
N VAL A 117 4.78 9.79 -12.12
CA VAL A 117 3.73 9.36 -11.22
C VAL A 117 3.44 10.46 -10.20
N ARG A 118 2.18 10.66 -9.85
CA ARG A 118 1.81 11.69 -8.88
C ARG A 118 0.65 11.25 -7.99
N LEU A 119 0.66 11.70 -6.75
CA LEU A 119 -0.49 11.56 -5.87
C LEU A 119 -1.66 12.39 -6.40
N LEU A 120 -2.86 11.83 -6.36
CA LEU A 120 -4.11 12.57 -6.61
C LEU A 120 -4.64 13.25 -5.36
N SER A 121 -4.26 12.74 -4.18
CA SER A 121 -4.49 13.33 -2.88
C SER A 121 -3.32 12.99 -1.96
N PRO A 122 -2.90 13.90 -1.06
CA PRO A 122 -1.93 13.58 -0.02
C PRO A 122 -2.50 12.68 1.08
N GLU A 123 -3.83 12.54 1.13
CA GLU A 123 -4.51 11.75 2.14
C GLU A 123 -4.46 10.25 1.83
N ILE A 124 -4.48 9.46 2.89
CA ILE A 124 -4.61 8.01 2.79
C ILE A 124 -5.92 7.67 2.07
N PHE A 125 -5.81 6.92 0.97
CA PHE A 125 -6.96 6.51 0.18
C PHE A 125 -7.68 5.29 0.76
N SER A 126 -6.93 4.32 1.28
CA SER A 126 -7.50 3.08 1.85
C SER A 126 -6.56 2.48 2.90
N MET A 127 -7.12 1.67 3.81
CA MET A 127 -6.34 0.90 4.80
C MET A 127 -6.79 -0.55 4.83
N GLU A 128 -5.82 -1.45 4.95
CA GLU A 128 -6.02 -2.89 5.03
C GLU A 128 -5.02 -3.55 5.97
N ILE A 129 -5.46 -4.52 6.75
CA ILE A 129 -4.58 -5.51 7.36
C ILE A 129 -4.59 -6.74 6.47
N LEU A 130 -3.45 -7.04 5.87
CA LEU A 130 -3.27 -8.15 4.94
C LEU A 130 -2.46 -9.26 5.60
N THR A 131 -2.89 -10.50 5.41
CA THR A 131 -2.15 -11.68 5.87
C THR A 131 -1.13 -12.08 4.83
N VAL A 132 0.09 -12.36 5.27
CA VAL A 132 1.15 -12.95 4.45
C VAL A 132 1.43 -14.34 4.98
N ASP A 133 1.25 -15.34 4.13
CA ASP A 133 1.58 -16.73 4.49
C ASP A 133 3.09 -16.93 4.65
N GLY A 134 3.45 -17.88 5.50
CA GLY A 134 4.86 -18.26 5.67
C GLY A 134 5.45 -18.73 4.33
N HIS A 135 6.62 -18.20 3.99
CA HIS A 135 7.29 -18.50 2.72
C HIS A 135 8.80 -18.45 2.85
N GLU A 136 9.49 -18.99 1.86
CA GLU A 136 10.94 -18.87 1.74
C GLU A 136 11.31 -17.70 0.82
N LYS A 137 12.23 -16.85 1.30
CA LYS A 137 12.83 -15.79 0.50
C LYS A 137 14.35 -15.88 0.59
N ARG A 138 15.01 -16.07 -0.54
CA ARG A 138 16.48 -16.22 -0.64
C ARG A 138 17.05 -17.31 0.30
N GLY A 139 16.32 -18.41 0.44
CA GLY A 139 16.74 -19.56 1.29
C GLY A 139 16.51 -19.36 2.79
N VAL A 140 15.83 -18.30 3.21
CA VAL A 140 15.44 -18.06 4.60
C VAL A 140 13.93 -18.18 4.73
N TYR A 141 13.46 -18.97 5.69
CA TYR A 141 12.04 -19.08 6.01
C TYR A 141 11.56 -17.82 6.76
N LEU A 142 10.50 -17.24 6.27
CA LEU A 142 9.78 -16.14 6.90
C LEU A 142 8.44 -16.65 7.42
N SER A 143 8.17 -16.43 8.70
CA SER A 143 6.89 -16.79 9.32
C SER A 143 5.73 -15.99 8.73
N SER A 144 4.52 -16.54 8.84
CA SER A 144 3.30 -15.78 8.54
C SER A 144 3.24 -14.53 9.41
N HIS A 145 2.85 -13.41 8.80
CA HIS A 145 2.81 -12.11 9.45
C HIS A 145 1.75 -11.20 8.81
N LEU A 146 1.59 -10.01 9.37
CA LEU A 146 0.62 -9.02 8.91
C LEU A 146 1.33 -7.85 8.23
N HIS A 147 0.84 -7.48 7.06
CA HIS A 147 1.10 -6.17 6.48
C HIS A 147 0.02 -5.19 6.95
N LEU A 148 0.43 -4.17 7.68
CA LEU A 148 -0.40 -3.03 8.05
C LEU A 148 -0.35 -2.03 6.90
N ASN A 149 -1.21 -2.21 5.91
CA ASN A 149 -1.09 -1.55 4.62
C ASN A 149 -1.86 -0.23 4.58
N VAL A 150 -1.21 0.77 4.00
CA VAL A 150 -1.79 2.08 3.68
C VAL A 150 -1.74 2.28 2.18
N THR A 151 -2.89 2.53 1.55
CA THR A 151 -2.98 2.70 0.10
C THR A 151 -3.14 4.17 -0.26
N TYR A 152 -2.43 4.63 -1.28
CA TYR A 152 -2.56 5.96 -1.86
C TYR A 152 -3.15 5.90 -3.27
N LEU A 153 -3.89 6.95 -3.64
CA LEU A 153 -4.41 7.11 -5.00
C LEU A 153 -3.38 7.86 -5.85
N VAL A 154 -2.86 7.18 -6.87
CA VAL A 154 -1.77 7.66 -7.72
C VAL A 154 -2.25 7.74 -9.16
N GLU A 155 -1.82 8.77 -9.89
CA GLU A 155 -2.00 8.88 -11.34
C GLU A 155 -0.68 8.62 -12.05
N ALA A 156 -0.75 7.90 -13.14
CA ALA A 156 0.36 7.71 -14.08
C ALA A 156 -0.16 7.74 -15.52
N ASP A 157 0.68 8.19 -16.46
CA ASP A 157 0.37 8.22 -17.89
C ASP A 157 0.44 6.80 -18.47
N ASP A 158 -0.71 6.29 -18.91
CA ASP A 158 -0.87 4.95 -19.46
C ASP A 158 -0.34 4.76 -20.89
N THR A 159 0.18 5.84 -21.50
CA THR A 159 0.87 5.80 -22.78
C THR A 159 2.37 5.54 -22.65
N GLN A 160 2.93 5.67 -21.45
CA GLN A 160 4.33 5.41 -21.20
C GLN A 160 4.63 3.89 -21.22
N PRO A 161 5.79 3.48 -21.75
CA PRO A 161 6.20 2.08 -21.71
C PRO A 161 6.48 1.64 -20.27
N THR A 162 5.93 0.49 -19.89
CA THR A 162 6.20 -0.16 -18.60
C THR A 162 7.35 -1.16 -18.71
N ARG A 163 8.02 -1.43 -17.61
CA ARG A 163 9.02 -2.51 -17.49
C ARG A 163 8.85 -3.21 -16.14
N CYS A 164 9.18 -4.50 -16.14
CA CYS A 164 9.15 -5.32 -14.92
C CYS A 164 10.36 -5.04 -14.03
N LYS A 165 10.20 -5.35 -12.73
CA LYS A 165 11.28 -5.54 -11.75
C LYS A 165 11.46 -7.06 -11.56
N PRO A 166 12.41 -7.72 -12.27
CA PRO A 166 12.40 -9.19 -12.43
C PRO A 166 12.50 -9.99 -11.14
N ASP A 167 13.04 -9.43 -10.08
CA ASP A 167 13.12 -10.05 -8.75
C ASP A 167 11.80 -10.01 -7.96
N GLU A 168 10.83 -9.21 -8.39
CA GLU A 168 9.53 -9.05 -7.74
C GLU A 168 8.36 -9.38 -8.66
N ASN A 169 8.37 -8.89 -9.90
CA ASN A 169 7.30 -9.12 -10.86
C ASN A 169 7.83 -9.52 -12.25
N SER A 170 6.98 -10.18 -13.02
CA SER A 170 7.32 -10.66 -14.38
C SER A 170 6.51 -9.98 -15.49
N ARG A 171 5.44 -9.26 -15.15
CA ARG A 171 4.61 -8.49 -16.08
C ARG A 171 4.05 -7.26 -15.39
N VAL A 172 3.85 -6.20 -16.15
CA VAL A 172 3.14 -4.98 -15.75
C VAL A 172 2.16 -4.63 -16.84
N GLY A 173 0.94 -4.25 -16.49
CA GLY A 173 -0.09 -3.94 -17.48
C GLY A 173 -1.22 -3.10 -16.93
N TRP A 174 -1.90 -2.43 -17.86
CA TRP A 174 -3.09 -1.64 -17.60
C TRP A 174 -4.36 -2.46 -17.88
N PHE A 175 -5.30 -2.39 -16.97
CA PHE A 175 -6.59 -3.09 -16.99
C PHE A 175 -7.72 -2.09 -16.85
N SER A 176 -8.90 -2.37 -17.39
CA SER A 176 -10.09 -1.64 -16.95
C SER A 176 -10.36 -1.86 -15.46
N THR A 177 -11.17 -1.02 -14.85
CA THR A 177 -11.52 -1.15 -13.42
C THR A 177 -12.13 -2.52 -13.10
N GLU A 178 -12.90 -3.09 -13.99
CA GLU A 178 -13.52 -4.42 -13.86
C GLU A 178 -12.50 -5.55 -14.06
N GLU A 179 -11.67 -5.43 -15.09
CA GLU A 179 -10.62 -6.42 -15.37
C GLU A 179 -9.59 -6.48 -14.25
N ALA A 180 -9.22 -5.34 -13.62
CA ALA A 180 -8.29 -5.30 -12.50
C ALA A 180 -8.77 -6.18 -11.33
N VAL A 181 -10.09 -6.21 -11.06
CA VAL A 181 -10.68 -7.08 -10.04
C VAL A 181 -10.53 -8.55 -10.41
N THR A 182 -10.82 -8.90 -11.66
CA THR A 182 -10.87 -10.31 -12.10
C THR A 182 -9.49 -10.89 -12.46
N ALA A 183 -8.50 -10.05 -12.74
CA ALA A 183 -7.13 -10.46 -13.06
C ALA A 183 -6.40 -11.08 -11.87
N SER A 184 -6.72 -10.65 -10.64
CA SER A 184 -6.13 -11.24 -9.44
C SER A 184 -6.65 -12.65 -9.20
N SER A 185 -5.77 -13.58 -8.81
CA SER A 185 -6.15 -14.93 -8.35
C SER A 185 -6.46 -14.99 -6.86
N GLU A 186 -6.18 -13.94 -6.11
CA GLU A 186 -6.35 -13.87 -4.67
C GLU A 186 -7.79 -13.50 -4.31
N SER A 187 -8.55 -14.43 -3.73
CA SER A 187 -9.98 -14.28 -3.48
C SER A 187 -10.32 -13.06 -2.61
N TRP A 188 -9.53 -12.81 -1.55
CA TRP A 188 -9.75 -11.67 -0.66
C TRP A 188 -9.63 -10.33 -1.38
N PHE A 189 -8.62 -10.18 -2.26
CA PHE A 189 -8.45 -8.96 -3.07
C PHE A 189 -9.59 -8.79 -4.08
N ARG A 190 -9.97 -9.86 -4.78
CA ARG A 190 -11.06 -9.84 -5.76
C ARG A 190 -12.42 -9.52 -5.15
N GLU A 191 -12.70 -10.07 -3.97
CA GLU A 191 -14.02 -9.99 -3.37
C GLU A 191 -14.20 -8.77 -2.45
N ARG A 192 -13.13 -8.28 -1.88
CA ARG A 192 -13.19 -7.26 -0.82
C ARG A 192 -12.38 -6.00 -1.13
N ILE A 193 -11.13 -6.13 -1.54
CA ILE A 193 -10.22 -4.98 -1.60
C ILE A 193 -10.41 -4.20 -2.90
N TYR A 194 -10.23 -4.83 -4.06
CA TYR A 194 -10.29 -4.11 -5.33
C TYR A 194 -11.67 -3.54 -5.67
N PRO A 195 -12.81 -4.23 -5.40
CA PRO A 195 -14.13 -3.61 -5.55
C PRO A 195 -14.32 -2.39 -4.65
N LYS A 196 -13.80 -2.42 -3.41
CA LYS A 196 -13.81 -1.28 -2.50
C LYS A 196 -13.00 -0.12 -3.09
N LEU A 197 -11.77 -0.36 -3.58
CA LEU A 197 -10.93 0.69 -4.17
C LEU A 197 -11.60 1.33 -5.39
N ASN A 198 -12.23 0.53 -6.25
CA ASN A 198 -12.99 1.04 -7.39
C ASN A 198 -14.20 1.89 -6.96
N ALA A 199 -14.92 1.48 -5.91
CA ALA A 199 -16.03 2.26 -5.37
C ALA A 199 -15.56 3.61 -4.79
N LYS A 200 -14.41 3.61 -4.09
CA LYS A 200 -13.77 4.83 -3.57
C LYS A 200 -13.27 5.73 -4.71
N LEU A 201 -12.68 5.16 -5.77
CA LEU A 201 -12.26 5.89 -6.96
C LEU A 201 -13.47 6.59 -7.64
N ALA A 202 -14.56 5.87 -7.83
CA ALA A 202 -15.78 6.44 -8.39
C ALA A 202 -16.36 7.58 -7.53
N ALA A 203 -16.26 7.47 -6.19
CA ALA A 203 -16.67 8.54 -5.28
C ALA A 203 -15.75 9.76 -5.38
N PHE A 204 -14.44 9.55 -5.45
CA PHE A 204 -13.43 10.60 -5.63
C PHE A 204 -13.66 11.39 -6.93
N CYS A 205 -13.88 10.71 -8.05
CA CYS A 205 -14.17 11.34 -9.34
C CYS A 205 -15.41 12.23 -9.30
N ARG A 206 -16.48 11.81 -8.61
CA ARG A 206 -17.70 12.63 -8.44
C ARG A 206 -17.49 13.89 -7.61
N GLN A 207 -16.51 13.92 -6.70
CA GLN A 207 -16.20 15.09 -5.87
C GLN A 207 -15.38 16.15 -6.63
N VAL A 208 -14.48 15.70 -7.51
CA VAL A 208 -13.61 16.61 -8.31
C VAL A 208 -14.41 17.33 -9.41
N HIS A 209 -15.56 16.80 -9.83
CA HIS A 209 -16.41 17.39 -10.87
C HIS A 209 -17.54 18.28 -10.32
N ARG A 210 -17.54 18.56 -9.02
CA ARG A 210 -18.46 19.51 -8.35
C ARG A 210 -17.75 20.82 -7.99
#